data_918fe8dbc1091a8f88792934ab4eb31e
#
_entry.id   918fe8dbc1091a8f88792934ab4eb31e
#
_cell.length_a   1.000
_cell.length_b   1.000
_cell.length_c   1.000
_cell.angle_alpha   90.00
_cell.angle_beta   90.00
_cell.angle_gamma   90.00
#
_symmetry.space_group_name_H-M   'P 1'
#
loop_
_entity.id
_entity.type
_entity.pdbx_description
1 polymer ?
#
loop_
_entity_poly.entity_id
_entity_poly.type
_entity_poly.pdbx_seq_one_letter_code
_entity_poly.pdbx_strand_id
1 'polypeptide(L)'
;MKKKQQHKPIHKEAQHHAKMLLVPHARNKYQPHLIRKSGIVAVLLLVVVLQAFYIFSSGGFVLGDKANISTAQLLESTNGERTKSGLAPLRVDNRLTLAATKKAQDMLANGYWAHTSPQGVSPWEWIKDARYSYSYAGENLAKNFSSASSVVDAWMHSEDHRDNIMNTQYKDIGFGVVKGQLEGQPTTIVVAMYGAPRTAASLVSTEPTVLAATNADEPLIAQFGAKVQTMAPTMLGSVILLLFVAIVAATAQLYRKKLPRNIQRSWLRHHGAYKAFAMATAALAIVVLYNGGQI
;
A
#
# COMPACT_ATOMS: atom_id res chain seq x y z
N MET A 1 9.14 3.70 -64.92
CA MET A 1 8.73 4.70 -63.92
C MET A 1 8.54 4.02 -62.54
N LYS A 2 9.46 4.22 -61.59
CA LYS A 2 9.33 3.67 -60.21
C LYS A 2 8.43 4.58 -59.44
N LYS A 3 7.25 4.08 -58.95
CA LYS A 3 6.37 4.80 -58.03
C LYS A 3 7.14 5.09 -56.72
N LYS A 4 7.38 6.35 -56.41
CA LYS A 4 7.86 6.80 -55.09
C LYS A 4 6.84 6.36 -54.02
N GLN A 5 7.21 5.42 -53.16
CA GLN A 5 6.48 5.13 -51.94
C GLN A 5 6.55 6.39 -51.05
N GLN A 6 5.44 7.12 -50.93
CA GLN A 6 5.31 8.20 -49.95
C GLN A 6 5.26 7.57 -48.59
N HIS A 7 6.34 7.68 -47.79
CA HIS A 7 6.34 7.35 -46.36
C HIS A 7 5.33 8.28 -45.65
N LYS A 8 4.26 7.70 -45.13
CA LYS A 8 3.35 8.40 -44.25
C LYS A 8 4.13 8.82 -43.01
N PRO A 9 3.95 10.05 -42.50
CA PRO A 9 4.65 10.48 -41.30
C PRO A 9 4.28 9.57 -40.12
N ILE A 10 5.27 9.07 -39.39
CA ILE A 10 5.20 8.12 -38.25
C ILE A 10 4.09 8.48 -37.25
N HIS A 11 3.90 9.78 -37.01
CA HIS A 11 2.85 10.28 -36.11
C HIS A 11 1.42 9.93 -36.59
N LYS A 12 1.13 9.96 -37.89
CA LYS A 12 -0.20 9.59 -38.44
C LYS A 12 -0.46 8.10 -38.34
N GLU A 13 0.56 7.28 -38.47
CA GLU A 13 0.44 5.82 -38.28
C GLU A 13 0.20 5.46 -36.84
N ALA A 14 0.95 6.05 -35.90
CA ALA A 14 0.76 5.86 -34.47
C ALA A 14 -0.65 6.26 -34.01
N GLN A 15 -1.16 7.40 -34.48
CA GLN A 15 -2.54 7.83 -34.19
C GLN A 15 -3.57 6.86 -34.76
N HIS A 16 -3.34 6.32 -35.94
CA HIS A 16 -4.23 5.33 -36.57
C HIS A 16 -4.28 4.06 -35.72
N HIS A 17 -3.13 3.52 -35.32
CA HIS A 17 -3.05 2.31 -34.49
C HIS A 17 -3.69 2.53 -33.10
N ALA A 18 -3.42 3.65 -32.43
CA ALA A 18 -4.06 3.99 -31.17
C ALA A 18 -5.59 4.06 -31.30
N LYS A 19 -6.10 4.67 -32.38
CA LYS A 19 -7.54 4.73 -32.65
C LYS A 19 -8.14 3.34 -32.84
N MET A 20 -7.48 2.45 -33.58
CA MET A 20 -7.96 1.09 -33.80
C MET A 20 -7.92 0.25 -32.53
N LEU A 21 -6.96 0.51 -31.64
CA LEU A 21 -6.77 -0.20 -30.39
C LEU A 21 -7.81 0.18 -29.32
N LEU A 22 -8.14 1.48 -29.22
CA LEU A 22 -8.88 2.04 -28.06
C LEU A 22 -10.29 2.50 -28.42
N VAL A 23 -10.55 2.93 -29.67
CA VAL A 23 -11.80 3.62 -30.02
C VAL A 23 -12.69 2.73 -30.91
N PRO A 24 -14.00 2.58 -30.60
CA PRO A 24 -14.95 1.92 -31.49
C PRO A 24 -15.05 2.66 -32.84
N HIS A 25 -14.74 2.01 -33.92
CA HIS A 25 -14.75 2.58 -35.28
C HIS A 25 -15.18 1.55 -36.33
N ALA A 26 -15.74 1.98 -37.45
CA ALA A 26 -16.20 1.07 -38.52
C ALA A 26 -15.10 0.08 -39.00
N ARG A 27 -13.86 0.54 -39.14
CA ARG A 27 -12.72 -0.28 -39.55
C ARG A 27 -12.35 -1.40 -38.57
N ASN A 28 -12.61 -1.22 -37.25
CA ASN A 28 -12.41 -2.29 -36.26
C ASN A 28 -13.72 -2.98 -35.88
N LYS A 29 -14.75 -2.87 -36.74
CA LYS A 29 -16.10 -3.42 -36.54
C LYS A 29 -16.72 -2.95 -35.21
N TYR A 30 -16.41 -1.72 -34.81
CA TYR A 30 -16.80 -1.09 -33.54
C TYR A 30 -16.34 -1.84 -32.28
N GLN A 31 -15.38 -2.75 -32.46
CA GLN A 31 -14.73 -3.48 -31.35
C GLN A 31 -13.26 -3.07 -31.26
N PRO A 32 -12.86 -2.19 -30.36
CA PRO A 32 -11.46 -1.89 -30.09
C PRO A 32 -10.64 -3.16 -29.93
N HIS A 33 -9.46 -3.20 -30.52
CA HIS A 33 -8.63 -4.41 -30.52
C HIS A 33 -8.26 -4.84 -29.09
N LEU A 34 -8.11 -3.88 -28.15
CA LEU A 34 -7.79 -4.12 -26.75
C LEU A 34 -8.83 -5.00 -26.04
N ILE A 35 -10.12 -4.85 -26.37
CA ILE A 35 -11.21 -5.61 -25.72
C ILE A 35 -11.65 -6.84 -26.53
N ARG A 36 -10.96 -7.18 -27.63
CA ARG A 36 -11.13 -8.47 -28.31
C ARG A 36 -10.53 -9.60 -27.50
N LYS A 37 -10.92 -10.84 -27.77
CA LYS A 37 -10.38 -12.01 -27.06
C LYS A 37 -8.85 -12.00 -27.01
N SER A 38 -8.20 -11.77 -28.16
CA SER A 38 -6.73 -11.69 -28.25
C SER A 38 -6.14 -10.52 -27.47
N GLY A 39 -6.78 -9.36 -27.48
CA GLY A 39 -6.34 -8.19 -26.71
C GLY A 39 -6.44 -8.42 -25.20
N ILE A 40 -7.54 -8.99 -24.74
CA ILE A 40 -7.71 -9.35 -23.32
C ILE A 40 -6.69 -10.40 -22.90
N VAL A 41 -6.48 -11.44 -23.71
CA VAL A 41 -5.46 -12.46 -23.42
C VAL A 41 -4.06 -11.81 -23.33
N ALA A 42 -3.72 -10.91 -24.26
CA ALA A 42 -2.45 -10.20 -24.22
C ALA A 42 -2.29 -9.34 -22.96
N VAL A 43 -3.35 -8.65 -22.52
CA VAL A 43 -3.34 -7.88 -21.27
C VAL A 43 -3.15 -8.79 -20.06
N LEU A 44 -3.89 -9.90 -19.98
CA LEU A 44 -3.76 -10.83 -18.87
C LEU A 44 -2.37 -11.48 -18.83
N LEU A 45 -1.80 -11.85 -19.98
CA LEU A 45 -0.44 -12.36 -20.07
C LEU A 45 0.58 -11.30 -19.61
N LEU A 46 0.40 -10.04 -20.01
CA LEU A 46 1.26 -8.95 -19.55
C LEU A 46 1.17 -8.78 -18.01
N VAL A 47 -0.02 -8.82 -17.44
CA VAL A 47 -0.21 -8.77 -15.99
C VAL A 47 0.51 -9.95 -15.32
N VAL A 48 0.37 -11.17 -15.84
CA VAL A 48 1.07 -12.36 -15.30
C VAL A 48 2.59 -12.18 -15.39
N VAL A 49 3.10 -11.68 -16.51
CA VAL A 49 4.54 -11.43 -16.69
C VAL A 49 5.03 -10.36 -15.71
N LEU A 50 4.28 -9.27 -15.50
CA LEU A 50 4.62 -8.23 -14.54
C LEU A 50 4.63 -8.78 -13.10
N GLN A 51 3.67 -9.63 -12.74
CA GLN A 51 3.64 -10.28 -11.43
C GLN A 51 4.79 -11.28 -11.27
N ALA A 52 5.08 -12.10 -12.29
CA ALA A 52 6.20 -13.02 -12.27
C ALA A 52 7.54 -12.27 -12.17
N PHE A 53 7.70 -11.17 -12.91
CA PHE A 53 8.87 -10.30 -12.82
C PHE A 53 9.02 -9.68 -11.42
N TYR A 54 7.92 -9.22 -10.83
CA TYR A 54 7.93 -8.72 -9.45
C TYR A 54 8.38 -9.81 -8.47
N ILE A 55 7.79 -11.00 -8.54
CA ILE A 55 8.16 -12.14 -7.69
C ILE A 55 9.64 -12.49 -7.89
N PHE A 56 10.11 -12.54 -9.13
CA PHE A 56 11.50 -12.85 -9.45
C PHE A 56 12.47 -11.76 -8.99
N SER A 57 12.15 -10.47 -9.23
CA SER A 57 13.00 -9.33 -8.85
C SER A 57 13.00 -9.06 -7.35
N SER A 58 11.90 -9.35 -6.66
CA SER A 58 11.84 -9.31 -5.19
C SER A 58 12.45 -10.55 -4.53
N GLY A 59 12.97 -11.50 -5.33
CA GLY A 59 13.77 -12.63 -4.86
C GLY A 59 12.99 -13.83 -4.37
N GLY A 60 11.81 -14.09 -4.96
CA GLY A 60 11.05 -15.32 -4.74
C GLY A 60 10.18 -15.30 -3.49
N PHE A 61 9.32 -16.26 -3.37
CA PHE A 61 8.20 -16.52 -2.46
C PHE A 61 8.34 -16.21 -0.96
N VAL A 62 9.34 -15.45 -0.54
CA VAL A 62 9.59 -15.13 0.87
C VAL A 62 9.41 -13.63 1.08
N LEU A 63 8.17 -13.16 1.12
CA LEU A 63 7.82 -11.79 1.51
C LEU A 63 8.28 -11.45 2.94
N GLY A 64 8.55 -12.45 3.79
CA GLY A 64 9.00 -12.25 5.16
C GLY A 64 10.53 -12.14 5.35
N ASP A 65 11.34 -12.67 4.44
CA ASP A 65 12.77 -12.86 4.71
C ASP A 65 13.71 -11.77 4.17
N LYS A 66 13.22 -10.87 3.30
CA LYS A 66 14.03 -9.80 2.69
C LYS A 66 13.70 -8.39 3.13
N ALA A 67 12.74 -8.18 4.02
CA ALA A 67 12.56 -6.87 4.62
C ALA A 67 13.81 -6.55 5.47
N ASN A 68 14.74 -5.79 4.92
CA ASN A 68 15.91 -5.32 5.66
C ASN A 68 15.57 -3.97 6.32
N ILE A 69 14.58 -4.01 7.23
CA ILE A 69 14.21 -2.86 8.02
C ILE A 69 15.12 -2.82 9.23
N SER A 70 16.00 -1.84 9.28
CA SER A 70 16.82 -1.59 10.48
C SER A 70 16.22 -0.46 11.32
N THR A 71 16.44 -0.54 12.64
CA THR A 71 16.03 0.51 13.57
C THR A 71 16.72 1.85 13.29
N ALA A 72 17.97 1.81 12.76
CA ALA A 72 18.69 3.00 12.35
C ALA A 72 18.02 3.72 11.17
N GLN A 73 17.59 2.97 10.16
CA GLN A 73 16.87 3.53 9.00
C GLN A 73 15.47 4.06 9.39
N LEU A 74 14.78 3.40 10.32
CA LEU A 74 13.52 3.89 10.87
C LEU A 74 13.71 5.23 11.60
N LEU A 75 14.76 5.33 12.42
CA LEU A 75 15.11 6.57 13.11
C LEU A 75 15.45 7.69 12.14
N GLU A 76 16.28 7.41 11.14
CA GLU A 76 16.68 8.37 10.10
C GLU A 76 15.44 8.89 9.34
N SER A 77 14.58 7.99 8.89
CA SER A 77 13.36 8.36 8.16
C SER A 77 12.41 9.18 9.04
N THR A 78 12.17 8.74 10.28
CA THR A 78 11.29 9.45 11.24
C THR A 78 11.85 10.85 11.55
N ASN A 79 13.14 10.96 11.84
CA ASN A 79 13.76 12.25 12.13
C ASN A 79 13.87 13.14 10.89
N GLY A 80 13.95 12.55 9.70
CA GLY A 80 13.86 13.27 8.44
C GLY A 80 12.53 14.00 8.30
N GLU A 81 11.40 13.33 8.57
CA GLU A 81 10.06 13.96 8.52
C GLU A 81 9.91 15.06 9.60
N ARG A 82 10.38 14.80 10.82
CA ARG A 82 10.37 15.80 11.90
C ARG A 82 11.17 17.04 11.52
N THR A 83 12.40 16.87 11.01
CA THR A 83 13.29 17.97 10.62
C THR A 83 12.69 18.79 9.47
N LYS A 84 12.08 18.16 8.47
CA LYS A 84 11.35 18.86 7.39
C LYS A 84 10.23 19.75 7.95
N SER A 85 9.66 19.38 9.07
CA SER A 85 8.60 20.12 9.77
C SER A 85 9.12 21.08 10.86
N GLY A 86 10.44 21.31 10.95
CA GLY A 86 11.06 22.19 11.92
C GLY A 86 11.10 21.65 13.36
N LEU A 87 10.84 20.35 13.55
CA LEU A 87 10.83 19.72 14.87
C LEU A 87 12.22 19.15 15.21
N ALA A 88 12.55 19.16 16.50
CA ALA A 88 13.76 18.53 17.01
C ALA A 88 13.74 17.00 16.74
N PRO A 89 14.88 16.39 16.37
CA PRO A 89 14.98 14.95 16.19
C PRO A 89 14.79 14.22 17.52
N LEU A 90 14.18 13.03 17.45
CA LEU A 90 14.05 12.10 18.57
C LEU A 90 15.36 11.35 18.80
N ARG A 91 15.63 10.99 20.05
CA ARG A 91 16.78 10.19 20.46
C ARG A 91 16.35 8.77 20.77
N VAL A 92 17.19 7.80 20.44
CA VAL A 92 16.92 6.40 20.81
C VAL A 92 17.05 6.22 22.32
N ASP A 93 16.04 5.61 22.94
CA ASP A 93 16.11 5.11 24.32
C ASP A 93 16.00 3.58 24.31
N ASN A 94 16.97 2.92 24.92
CA ASN A 94 17.06 1.45 24.94
C ASN A 94 15.90 0.80 25.70
N ARG A 95 15.28 1.48 26.65
CA ARG A 95 14.11 0.99 27.39
C ARG A 95 12.89 0.98 26.48
N LEU A 96 12.68 2.05 25.69
CA LEU A 96 11.62 2.08 24.68
C LEU A 96 11.87 1.04 23.57
N THR A 97 13.12 0.84 23.16
CA THR A 97 13.49 -0.25 22.22
C THR A 97 13.16 -1.63 22.79
N LEU A 98 13.45 -1.85 24.07
CA LEU A 98 13.08 -3.10 24.76
C LEU A 98 11.56 -3.30 24.81
N ALA A 99 10.81 -2.26 25.17
CA ALA A 99 9.35 -2.27 25.23
C ALA A 99 8.75 -2.61 23.84
N ALA A 100 9.19 -1.90 22.79
CA ALA A 100 8.75 -2.10 21.41
C ALA A 100 9.06 -3.52 20.91
N THR A 101 10.26 -4.04 21.23
CA THR A 101 10.67 -5.39 20.84
C THR A 101 9.81 -6.45 21.52
N LYS A 102 9.59 -6.34 22.83
CA LYS A 102 8.73 -7.26 23.60
C LYS A 102 7.29 -7.25 23.08
N LYS A 103 6.73 -6.07 22.80
CA LYS A 103 5.40 -5.93 22.21
C LYS A 103 5.30 -6.63 20.86
N ALA A 104 6.27 -6.44 19.98
CA ALA A 104 6.32 -7.11 18.67
C ALA A 104 6.41 -8.65 18.81
N GLN A 105 7.23 -9.13 19.75
CA GLN A 105 7.35 -10.57 20.06
C GLN A 105 6.04 -11.15 20.61
N ASP A 106 5.36 -10.43 21.48
CA ASP A 106 4.08 -10.83 22.05
C ASP A 106 2.99 -10.96 21.00
N MET A 107 2.90 -10.00 20.08
CA MET A 107 1.97 -10.08 18.94
C MET A 107 2.18 -11.34 18.09
N LEU A 108 3.43 -11.70 17.79
CA LEU A 108 3.74 -12.92 17.05
C LEU A 108 3.45 -14.18 17.87
N ALA A 109 3.83 -14.22 19.15
CA ALA A 109 3.67 -15.38 20.01
C ALA A 109 2.20 -15.71 20.29
N ASN A 110 1.35 -14.67 20.42
CA ASN A 110 -0.06 -14.82 20.77
C ASN A 110 -1.00 -14.65 19.57
N GLY A 111 -0.47 -14.48 18.36
CA GLY A 111 -1.25 -14.49 17.11
C GLY A 111 -2.22 -13.33 16.98
N TYR A 112 -1.84 -12.10 17.38
CA TYR A 112 -2.72 -10.93 17.26
C TYR A 112 -2.02 -9.72 16.64
N TRP A 113 -2.82 -8.80 16.12
CA TRP A 113 -2.38 -7.51 15.56
C TRP A 113 -3.25 -6.38 16.12
N ALA A 114 -2.82 -5.76 17.20
CA ALA A 114 -3.53 -4.67 17.85
C ALA A 114 -2.63 -3.92 18.86
N HIS A 115 -2.99 -2.70 19.22
CA HIS A 115 -2.35 -1.95 20.30
C HIS A 115 -2.51 -2.64 21.67
N THR A 116 -3.72 -3.06 21.99
CA THR A 116 -4.02 -3.82 23.22
C THR A 116 -4.08 -5.31 22.89
N SER A 117 -3.44 -6.14 23.72
CA SER A 117 -3.49 -7.59 23.55
C SER A 117 -4.89 -8.14 23.81
N PRO A 118 -5.23 -9.37 23.35
CA PRO A 118 -6.50 -10.02 23.68
C PRO A 118 -6.73 -10.23 25.19
N GLN A 119 -5.65 -10.22 25.98
CA GLN A 119 -5.67 -10.31 27.43
C GLN A 119 -5.81 -8.95 28.12
N GLY A 120 -5.96 -7.86 27.36
CA GLY A 120 -6.12 -6.51 27.89
C GLY A 120 -4.81 -5.80 28.24
N VAL A 121 -3.65 -6.34 27.86
CA VAL A 121 -2.35 -5.70 28.10
C VAL A 121 -2.18 -4.53 27.14
N SER A 122 -2.11 -3.32 27.68
CA SER A 122 -1.92 -2.09 26.90
C SER A 122 -0.46 -1.87 26.50
N PRO A 123 -0.17 -1.03 25.48
CA PRO A 123 1.20 -0.68 25.10
C PRO A 123 2.01 -0.09 26.26
N TRP A 124 1.33 0.57 27.18
CA TRP A 124 1.94 1.29 28.31
C TRP A 124 2.53 0.36 29.37
N GLU A 125 2.00 -0.85 29.49
CA GLU A 125 2.56 -1.87 30.39
C GLU A 125 3.96 -2.29 29.91
N TRP A 126 4.19 -2.45 28.60
CA TRP A 126 5.51 -2.74 28.06
C TRP A 126 6.53 -1.64 28.34
N ILE A 127 6.11 -0.36 28.26
CA ILE A 127 6.96 0.80 28.59
C ILE A 127 7.30 0.81 30.08
N LYS A 128 6.31 0.54 30.93
CA LYS A 128 6.47 0.46 32.38
C LYS A 128 7.38 -0.70 32.78
N ASP A 129 7.19 -1.88 32.20
CA ASP A 129 8.02 -3.06 32.45
C ASP A 129 9.48 -2.86 32.00
N ALA A 130 9.68 -2.05 30.98
CA ALA A 130 11.02 -1.61 30.55
C ALA A 130 11.60 -0.50 31.43
N ARG A 131 10.88 -0.07 32.49
CA ARG A 131 11.29 0.99 33.47
C ARG A 131 11.54 2.36 32.82
N TYR A 132 10.83 2.68 31.75
CA TYR A 132 10.84 4.02 31.19
C TYR A 132 9.73 4.86 31.85
N SER A 133 10.11 5.84 32.64
CA SER A 133 9.17 6.77 33.28
C SER A 133 8.89 7.93 32.32
N TYR A 134 7.62 8.20 32.02
CA TYR A 134 7.20 9.18 31.03
C TYR A 134 6.09 10.10 31.52
N SER A 135 6.02 11.30 30.92
CA SER A 135 4.87 12.21 31.01
C SER A 135 3.93 12.02 29.83
N TYR A 136 4.48 11.71 28.66
CA TYR A 136 3.75 11.41 27.42
C TYR A 136 4.34 10.17 26.77
N ALA A 137 3.48 9.33 26.21
CA ALA A 137 3.89 8.17 25.44
C ALA A 137 2.97 7.97 24.23
N GLY A 138 3.49 7.32 23.18
CA GLY A 138 2.75 6.98 21.98
C GLY A 138 3.26 5.70 21.35
N GLU A 139 2.42 5.05 20.56
CA GLU A 139 2.77 3.83 19.82
C GLU A 139 2.33 3.95 18.36
N ASN A 140 3.21 3.53 17.44
CA ASN A 140 2.86 3.24 16.05
C ASN A 140 3.19 1.79 15.74
N LEU A 141 2.30 1.14 15.02
CA LEU A 141 2.46 -0.24 14.56
C LEU A 141 2.58 -0.28 13.04
N ALA A 142 3.38 -1.22 12.52
CA ALA A 142 3.41 -1.54 11.10
C ALA A 142 3.79 -3.01 10.91
N LYS A 143 3.22 -3.67 9.88
CA LYS A 143 3.59 -5.02 9.48
C LYS A 143 3.68 -5.17 7.98
N ASN A 144 4.56 -6.10 7.52
CA ASN A 144 4.69 -6.51 6.11
C ASN A 144 5.15 -5.42 5.14
N PHE A 145 5.92 -4.45 5.61
CA PHE A 145 6.61 -3.48 4.76
C PHE A 145 7.95 -4.02 4.28
N SER A 146 8.41 -3.52 3.14
CA SER A 146 9.69 -3.92 2.53
C SER A 146 10.87 -3.03 2.94
N SER A 147 10.62 -1.81 3.43
CA SER A 147 11.65 -0.84 3.81
C SER A 147 11.21 0.05 4.97
N ALA A 148 12.17 0.62 5.68
CA ALA A 148 11.93 1.60 6.75
C ALA A 148 11.26 2.87 6.23
N SER A 149 11.67 3.36 5.05
CA SER A 149 11.07 4.55 4.44
C SER A 149 9.59 4.35 4.12
N SER A 150 9.21 3.16 3.60
CA SER A 150 7.80 2.87 3.31
C SER A 150 6.95 2.73 4.57
N VAL A 151 7.51 2.27 5.70
CA VAL A 151 6.85 2.28 7.01
C VAL A 151 6.54 3.71 7.44
N VAL A 152 7.55 4.56 7.46
CA VAL A 152 7.41 5.96 7.92
C VAL A 152 6.51 6.74 6.97
N ASP A 153 6.61 6.52 5.66
CA ASP A 153 5.73 7.15 4.67
C ASP A 153 4.26 6.77 4.90
N ALA A 154 3.96 5.48 5.18
CA ALA A 154 2.62 5.04 5.52
C ALA A 154 2.11 5.70 6.82
N TRP A 155 2.93 5.76 7.87
CA TRP A 155 2.57 6.46 9.09
C TRP A 155 2.29 7.95 8.87
N MET A 156 3.05 8.62 8.01
CA MET A 156 2.84 10.03 7.68
C MET A 156 1.55 10.31 6.91
N HIS A 157 1.01 9.29 6.21
CA HIS A 157 -0.26 9.40 5.49
C HIS A 157 -1.48 9.01 6.32
N SER A 158 -1.30 8.45 7.52
CA SER A 158 -2.36 8.20 8.50
C SER A 158 -2.33 9.29 9.58
N GLU A 159 -3.46 9.89 9.89
CA GLU A 159 -3.56 11.04 10.80
C GLU A 159 -3.01 10.70 12.19
N ASP A 160 -3.52 9.63 12.81
CA ASP A 160 -3.15 9.21 14.16
C ASP A 160 -1.66 8.83 14.28
N HIS A 161 -1.14 8.10 13.27
CA HIS A 161 0.28 7.72 13.25
C HIS A 161 1.19 8.92 13.00
N ARG A 162 0.77 9.85 12.12
CA ARG A 162 1.49 11.10 11.86
C ARG A 162 1.54 11.97 13.11
N ASP A 163 0.45 12.04 13.87
CA ASP A 163 0.39 12.83 15.09
C ASP A 163 1.40 12.35 16.12
N ASN A 164 1.67 11.04 16.21
CA ASN A 164 2.77 10.52 17.02
C ASN A 164 4.13 10.99 16.48
N ILE A 165 4.38 10.90 15.16
CA ILE A 165 5.66 11.36 14.58
C ILE A 165 5.87 12.85 14.80
N MET A 166 4.81 13.66 14.64
CA MET A 166 4.87 15.12 14.71
C MET A 166 4.71 15.69 16.11
N ASN A 167 4.49 14.86 17.12
CA ASN A 167 4.29 15.32 18.50
C ASN A 167 5.52 16.06 19.04
N THR A 168 5.31 17.28 19.51
CA THR A 168 6.37 18.15 20.04
C THR A 168 6.82 17.77 21.45
N GLN A 169 5.99 17.01 22.19
CA GLN A 169 6.30 16.58 23.55
C GLN A 169 7.34 15.47 23.58
N TYR A 170 7.35 14.59 22.55
CA TYR A 170 8.28 13.47 22.53
C TYR A 170 9.72 13.93 22.34
N LYS A 171 10.61 13.25 23.07
CA LYS A 171 12.08 13.44 23.04
C LYS A 171 12.81 12.16 22.69
N ASP A 172 12.23 11.03 23.06
CA ASP A 172 12.84 9.72 22.93
C ASP A 172 11.94 8.79 22.09
N ILE A 173 12.56 7.82 21.44
CA ILE A 173 11.90 6.80 20.64
C ILE A 173 12.62 5.47 20.79
N GLY A 174 11.89 4.37 20.68
CA GLY A 174 12.44 3.02 20.55
C GLY A 174 11.74 2.25 19.46
N PHE A 175 12.47 1.44 18.70
CA PHE A 175 11.91 0.60 17.66
C PHE A 175 12.13 -0.88 17.96
N GLY A 176 11.08 -1.68 17.81
CA GLY A 176 11.11 -3.14 17.75
C GLY A 176 10.85 -3.62 16.32
N VAL A 177 11.78 -4.38 15.74
CA VAL A 177 11.60 -5.01 14.43
C VAL A 177 11.78 -6.51 14.63
N VAL A 178 10.69 -7.26 14.48
CA VAL A 178 10.69 -8.71 14.75
C VAL A 178 10.07 -9.45 13.57
N LYS A 179 10.75 -10.51 13.15
CA LYS A 179 10.30 -11.42 12.09
C LYS A 179 9.76 -12.69 12.71
N GLY A 180 8.67 -13.21 12.18
CA GLY A 180 8.06 -14.45 12.64
C GLY A 180 6.89 -14.86 11.77
N GLN A 181 5.95 -15.61 12.35
CA GLN A 181 4.70 -15.98 11.69
C GLN A 181 3.53 -15.37 12.45
N LEU A 182 2.59 -14.79 11.72
CA LEU A 182 1.33 -14.30 12.23
C LEU A 182 0.21 -14.98 11.41
N GLU A 183 -0.69 -15.67 12.07
CA GLU A 183 -1.78 -16.42 11.40
C GLU A 183 -1.27 -17.37 10.29
N GLY A 184 -0.12 -18.03 10.53
CA GLY A 184 0.49 -18.95 9.57
C GLY A 184 1.21 -18.28 8.38
N GLN A 185 1.33 -16.95 8.36
CA GLN A 185 2.00 -16.20 7.30
C GLN A 185 3.31 -15.58 7.82
N PRO A 186 4.42 -15.67 7.04
CA PRO A 186 5.65 -14.96 7.36
C PRO A 186 5.36 -13.45 7.48
N THR A 187 5.74 -12.85 8.60
CA THR A 187 5.41 -11.47 8.94
C THR A 187 6.61 -10.77 9.57
N THR A 188 6.85 -9.53 9.17
CA THR A 188 7.76 -8.61 9.87
C THR A 188 6.90 -7.57 10.57
N ILE A 189 7.00 -7.51 11.89
CA ILE A 189 6.31 -6.49 12.71
C ILE A 189 7.32 -5.41 13.06
N VAL A 190 6.89 -4.16 12.94
CA VAL A 190 7.59 -2.96 13.39
C VAL A 190 6.72 -2.27 14.43
N VAL A 191 7.28 -2.02 15.60
CA VAL A 191 6.68 -1.22 16.66
C VAL A 191 7.57 -0.02 16.90
N ALA A 192 7.01 1.18 16.92
CA ALA A 192 7.66 2.39 17.42
C ALA A 192 6.98 2.82 18.72
N MET A 193 7.77 3.00 19.77
CA MET A 193 7.32 3.58 21.03
C MET A 193 7.98 4.93 21.22
N TYR A 194 7.16 5.95 21.40
CA TYR A 194 7.57 7.34 21.62
C TYR A 194 7.45 7.67 23.10
N GLY A 195 8.30 8.57 23.58
CA GLY A 195 8.25 9.00 24.96
C GLY A 195 8.78 10.42 25.22
N ALA A 196 8.16 11.08 26.20
CA ALA A 196 8.70 12.25 26.86
C ALA A 196 9.10 11.81 28.28
N PRO A 197 10.39 11.79 28.62
CA PRO A 197 10.81 11.34 29.95
C PRO A 197 10.19 12.23 31.05
N ARG A 198 9.74 11.59 32.15
CA ARG A 198 9.25 12.33 33.30
C ARG A 198 10.43 13.03 33.96
N THR A 199 10.36 14.33 34.05
CA THR A 199 11.34 15.17 34.77
C THR A 199 10.82 15.54 36.14
N ALA A 200 11.69 16.01 37.04
CA ALA A 200 11.28 16.48 38.34
C ALA A 200 10.21 17.60 38.30
N ALA A 201 10.23 18.43 37.26
CA ALA A 201 9.22 19.44 37.01
C ALA A 201 7.85 18.86 36.60
N SER A 202 7.82 17.63 36.02
CA SER A 202 6.58 16.96 35.61
C SER A 202 5.85 16.24 36.75
N LEU A 203 6.40 16.22 37.96
CA LEU A 203 5.79 15.56 39.12
C LEU A 203 4.53 16.27 39.63
N VAL A 204 4.23 17.47 39.11
CA VAL A 204 3.03 18.26 39.47
C VAL A 204 1.82 17.89 38.58
N SER A 205 2.01 17.16 37.45
CA SER A 205 0.93 16.75 36.56
C SER A 205 0.48 15.32 36.86
N THR A 206 -0.83 15.12 37.01
CA THR A 206 -1.41 13.97 37.74
C THR A 206 -1.41 12.65 36.96
N GLU A 207 -1.52 12.62 35.65
CA GLU A 207 -1.55 11.35 34.85
C GLU A 207 -0.75 11.50 33.58
N PRO A 208 -0.02 10.44 33.14
CA PRO A 208 0.66 10.45 31.87
C PRO A 208 -0.35 10.44 30.71
N THR A 209 -0.16 11.33 29.74
CA THR A 209 -0.98 11.35 28.54
C THR A 209 -0.42 10.35 27.53
N VAL A 210 -1.27 9.50 27.03
CA VAL A 210 -0.92 8.45 26.05
C VAL A 210 -1.69 8.65 24.75
N LEU A 211 -0.99 8.48 23.63
CA LEU A 211 -1.55 8.50 22.28
C LEU A 211 -1.28 7.15 21.63
N ALA A 212 -2.29 6.30 21.59
CA ALA A 212 -2.27 5.12 20.74
C ALA A 212 -3.08 5.44 19.50
N ALA A 213 -2.50 5.25 18.33
CA ALA A 213 -3.28 5.24 17.10
C ALA A 213 -4.27 4.07 17.19
N THR A 214 -5.55 4.36 16.98
CA THR A 214 -6.60 3.33 17.11
C THR A 214 -6.72 2.58 15.77
N ASN A 215 -6.42 1.29 15.75
CA ASN A 215 -6.64 0.45 14.57
C ASN A 215 -8.12 0.12 14.32
N ALA A 216 -9.00 0.42 15.29
CA ALA A 216 -10.37 -0.11 15.30
C ALA A 216 -11.35 0.64 14.39
N ASP A 217 -11.07 1.90 14.03
CA ASP A 217 -12.03 2.78 13.36
C ASP A 217 -11.49 3.50 12.12
N GLU A 218 -10.35 3.05 11.57
CA GLU A 218 -9.89 3.59 10.28
C GLU A 218 -10.95 3.29 9.20
N PRO A 219 -11.51 4.31 8.54
CA PRO A 219 -12.52 4.09 7.52
C PRO A 219 -11.96 3.20 6.41
N LEU A 220 -12.77 2.30 5.86
CA LEU A 220 -12.37 1.37 4.79
C LEU A 220 -11.60 2.05 3.64
N ILE A 221 -11.93 3.32 3.36
CA ILE A 221 -11.24 4.13 2.35
C ILE A 221 -9.77 4.40 2.74
N ALA A 222 -9.49 4.68 4.02
CA ALA A 222 -8.13 4.92 4.49
C ALA A 222 -7.30 3.62 4.46
N GLN A 223 -7.87 2.50 4.91
CA GLN A 223 -7.24 1.18 4.81
C GLN A 223 -6.96 0.79 3.34
N PHE A 224 -7.90 1.08 2.43
CA PHE A 224 -7.71 0.85 1.01
C PHE A 224 -6.62 1.76 0.43
N GLY A 225 -6.60 3.03 0.82
CA GLY A 225 -5.56 4.00 0.45
C GLY A 225 -4.16 3.55 0.88
N ALA A 226 -4.00 3.12 2.12
CA ALA A 226 -2.74 2.58 2.64
C ALA A 226 -2.27 1.35 1.85
N LYS A 227 -3.17 0.42 1.53
CA LYS A 227 -2.84 -0.74 0.67
C LYS A 227 -2.34 -0.34 -0.71
N VAL A 228 -2.98 0.64 -1.36
CA VAL A 228 -2.57 1.12 -2.69
C VAL A 228 -1.20 1.80 -2.64
N GLN A 229 -0.94 2.60 -1.61
CA GLN A 229 0.35 3.29 -1.43
C GLN A 229 1.51 2.33 -1.19
N THR A 230 1.27 1.21 -0.53
CA THR A 230 2.30 0.20 -0.25
C THR A 230 2.52 -0.78 -1.40
N MET A 231 1.70 -0.73 -2.45
CA MET A 231 1.84 -1.61 -3.60
C MET A 231 3.13 -1.35 -4.37
N ALA A 232 3.83 -2.44 -4.70
CA ALA A 232 4.96 -2.36 -5.61
C ALA A 232 4.54 -1.74 -6.97
N PRO A 233 5.43 -0.96 -7.64
CA PRO A 233 5.10 -0.30 -8.91
C PRO A 233 4.55 -1.23 -9.97
N THR A 234 5.00 -2.48 -10.02
CA THR A 234 4.52 -3.52 -10.96
C THR A 234 3.09 -3.99 -10.64
N MET A 235 2.74 -4.09 -9.36
CA MET A 235 1.38 -4.43 -8.91
C MET A 235 0.43 -3.27 -9.19
N LEU A 236 0.83 -2.05 -8.82
CA LEU A 236 0.06 -0.84 -9.13
C LEU A 236 -0.15 -0.68 -10.64
N GLY A 237 0.89 -0.90 -11.44
CA GLY A 237 0.81 -0.90 -12.90
C GLY A 237 -0.18 -1.92 -13.44
N SER A 238 -0.25 -3.11 -12.84
CA SER A 238 -1.24 -4.15 -13.21
C SER A 238 -2.67 -3.71 -12.91
N VAL A 239 -2.91 -3.10 -11.75
CA VAL A 239 -4.22 -2.56 -11.36
C VAL A 239 -4.65 -1.45 -12.33
N ILE A 240 -3.76 -0.49 -12.60
CA ILE A 240 -4.01 0.63 -13.53
C ILE A 240 -4.33 0.10 -14.93
N LEU A 241 -3.56 -0.90 -15.42
CA LEU A 241 -3.79 -1.50 -16.72
C LEU A 241 -5.17 -2.16 -16.81
N LEU A 242 -5.56 -2.93 -15.80
CA LEU A 242 -6.88 -3.58 -15.76
C LEU A 242 -8.02 -2.57 -15.71
N LEU A 243 -7.90 -1.52 -14.91
CA LEU A 243 -8.87 -0.42 -14.84
C LEU A 243 -8.97 0.32 -16.19
N PHE A 244 -7.84 0.58 -16.84
CA PHE A 244 -7.83 1.18 -18.17
C PHE A 244 -8.59 0.34 -19.19
N VAL A 245 -8.36 -0.99 -19.22
CA VAL A 245 -9.11 -1.90 -20.09
C VAL A 245 -10.59 -1.92 -19.76
N ALA A 246 -10.94 -1.87 -18.47
CA ALA A 246 -12.34 -1.76 -18.03
C ALA A 246 -13.02 -0.49 -18.55
N ILE A 247 -12.33 0.66 -18.49
CA ILE A 247 -12.81 1.95 -19.03
C ILE A 247 -13.02 1.85 -20.55
N VAL A 248 -12.06 1.28 -21.29
CA VAL A 248 -12.20 1.09 -22.74
C VAL A 248 -13.39 0.18 -23.08
N ALA A 249 -13.62 -0.88 -22.29
CA ALA A 249 -14.76 -1.76 -22.46
C ALA A 249 -16.09 -1.07 -22.15
N ALA A 250 -16.13 -0.27 -21.06
CA ALA A 250 -17.33 0.52 -20.68
C ALA A 250 -17.66 1.58 -21.74
N THR A 251 -16.66 2.34 -22.20
CA THR A 251 -16.87 3.34 -23.27
C THR A 251 -17.34 2.70 -24.57
N ALA A 252 -16.77 1.55 -24.95
CA ALA A 252 -17.23 0.80 -26.10
C ALA A 252 -18.69 0.33 -25.94
N GLN A 253 -19.11 -0.05 -24.72
CA GLN A 253 -20.51 -0.40 -24.43
C GLN A 253 -21.45 0.80 -24.55
N LEU A 254 -21.05 1.99 -24.11
CA LEU A 254 -21.84 3.23 -24.26
C LEU A 254 -22.03 3.61 -25.74
N TYR A 255 -21.00 3.41 -26.56
CA TYR A 255 -21.10 3.62 -28.03
C TYR A 255 -22.09 2.71 -28.73
N ARG A 256 -22.47 1.59 -28.10
CA ARG A 256 -23.45 0.64 -28.65
C ARG A 256 -24.75 1.32 -29.10
N LYS A 257 -25.24 2.30 -28.36
CA LYS A 257 -26.49 3.02 -28.70
C LYS A 257 -26.40 3.79 -30.01
N LYS A 258 -25.19 4.08 -30.50
CA LYS A 258 -24.92 4.79 -31.76
C LYS A 258 -24.72 3.87 -32.95
N LEU A 259 -24.78 2.53 -32.76
CA LEU A 259 -24.55 1.55 -33.80
C LEU A 259 -25.83 1.25 -34.59
N PRO A 260 -25.74 0.84 -35.89
CA PRO A 260 -26.87 0.29 -36.63
C PRO A 260 -27.50 -0.90 -35.89
N ARG A 261 -28.83 -1.06 -36.02
CA ARG A 261 -29.61 -2.10 -35.28
C ARG A 261 -29.13 -3.52 -35.50
N ASN A 262 -28.68 -3.85 -36.69
CA ASN A 262 -28.12 -5.17 -37.05
C ASN A 262 -26.82 -5.47 -36.28
N ILE A 263 -25.99 -4.46 -36.03
CA ILE A 263 -24.73 -4.60 -35.31
C ILE A 263 -24.98 -4.60 -33.80
N GLN A 264 -25.99 -3.86 -33.30
CA GLN A 264 -26.35 -3.84 -31.88
C GLN A 264 -26.68 -5.23 -31.33
N ARG A 265 -27.38 -6.08 -32.11
CA ARG A 265 -27.70 -7.47 -31.71
C ARG A 265 -26.44 -8.34 -31.61
N SER A 266 -25.48 -8.20 -32.55
CA SER A 266 -24.19 -8.90 -32.49
C SER A 266 -23.35 -8.43 -31.29
N TRP A 267 -23.43 -7.16 -30.94
CA TRP A 267 -22.70 -6.57 -29.83
C TRP A 267 -23.12 -7.12 -28.47
N LEU A 268 -24.41 -7.43 -28.26
CA LEU A 268 -24.90 -8.07 -27.03
C LEU A 268 -24.22 -9.41 -26.74
N ARG A 269 -23.86 -10.17 -27.79
CA ARG A 269 -23.14 -11.43 -27.67
C ARG A 269 -21.65 -11.27 -27.34
N HIS A 270 -21.09 -10.06 -27.46
CA HIS A 270 -19.66 -9.77 -27.28
C HIS A 270 -19.35 -9.11 -25.93
N HIS A 271 -20.37 -8.87 -25.11
CA HIS A 271 -20.29 -8.62 -23.67
C HIS A 271 -19.33 -7.51 -23.22
N GLY A 272 -19.38 -6.31 -23.80
CA GLY A 272 -18.56 -5.17 -23.38
C GLY A 272 -18.71 -4.85 -21.89
N ALA A 273 -19.94 -4.87 -21.37
CA ALA A 273 -20.22 -4.64 -19.95
C ALA A 273 -19.62 -5.72 -19.05
N TYR A 274 -19.76 -7.00 -19.42
CA TYR A 274 -19.16 -8.09 -18.65
C TYR A 274 -17.64 -8.04 -18.61
N LYS A 275 -17.01 -7.63 -19.72
CA LYS A 275 -15.55 -7.45 -19.78
C LYS A 275 -15.09 -6.30 -18.90
N ALA A 276 -15.81 -5.17 -18.91
CA ALA A 276 -15.53 -4.05 -18.03
C ALA A 276 -15.63 -4.46 -16.56
N PHE A 277 -16.71 -5.16 -16.22
CA PHE A 277 -16.93 -5.67 -14.85
C PHE A 277 -15.84 -6.67 -14.45
N ALA A 278 -15.53 -7.67 -15.29
CA ALA A 278 -14.51 -8.67 -15.00
C ALA A 278 -13.12 -8.04 -14.78
N MET A 279 -12.74 -7.04 -15.60
CA MET A 279 -11.45 -6.36 -15.43
C MET A 279 -11.41 -5.51 -14.17
N ALA A 280 -12.50 -4.81 -13.84
CA ALA A 280 -12.60 -4.05 -12.60
C ALA A 280 -12.58 -4.97 -11.37
N THR A 281 -13.28 -6.11 -11.41
CA THR A 281 -13.26 -7.12 -10.34
C THR A 281 -11.86 -7.73 -10.18
N ALA A 282 -11.16 -8.03 -11.29
CA ALA A 282 -9.79 -8.53 -11.22
C ALA A 282 -8.82 -7.49 -10.61
N ALA A 283 -8.97 -6.22 -10.97
CA ALA A 283 -8.19 -5.14 -10.38
C ALA A 283 -8.45 -5.01 -8.87
N LEU A 284 -9.72 -5.05 -8.47
CA LEU A 284 -10.11 -5.02 -7.06
C LEU A 284 -9.58 -6.24 -6.30
N ALA A 285 -9.65 -7.43 -6.90
CA ALA A 285 -9.13 -8.65 -6.29
C ALA A 285 -7.61 -8.55 -6.02
N ILE A 286 -6.83 -7.97 -6.94
CA ILE A 286 -5.40 -7.73 -6.71
C ILE A 286 -5.19 -6.86 -5.48
N VAL A 287 -5.98 -5.78 -5.31
CA VAL A 287 -5.85 -4.89 -4.15
C VAL A 287 -6.29 -5.57 -2.86
N VAL A 288 -7.42 -6.27 -2.89
CA VAL A 288 -7.98 -6.95 -1.69
C VAL A 288 -7.07 -8.08 -1.22
N LEU A 289 -6.57 -8.89 -2.17
CA LEU A 289 -5.69 -10.03 -1.88
C LEU A 289 -4.23 -9.62 -1.64
N TYR A 290 -3.90 -8.35 -1.89
CA TYR A 290 -2.57 -7.86 -1.59
C TYR A 290 -2.36 -7.83 -0.07
N ASN A 291 -1.45 -8.68 0.39
CA ASN A 291 -1.08 -8.80 1.80
C ASN A 291 0.20 -8.00 2.10
N GLY A 292 0.30 -6.82 1.52
CA GLY A 292 1.39 -5.86 1.75
C GLY A 292 1.23 -5.07 3.04
N GLY A 293 2.09 -4.07 3.22
CA GLY A 293 2.18 -3.28 4.44
C GLY A 293 0.84 -2.84 5.02
N GLN A 294 0.69 -3.04 6.33
CA GLN A 294 -0.45 -2.60 7.14
C GLN A 294 0.07 -1.78 8.32
N ILE A 295 -0.66 -0.75 8.69
CA ILE A 295 -0.40 0.13 9.83
C ILE A 295 -1.58 0.10 10.77
#